data_05a6c52adff421a496b56cacf810ffb4
#
_entry.id   05a6c52adff421a496b56cacf810ffb4
#
_cell.length_a   1.000
_cell.length_b   1.000
_cell.length_c   1.000
_cell.angle_alpha   90.00
_cell.angle_beta   90.00
_cell.angle_gamma   90.00
#
_symmetry.space_group_name_H-M   'P 1'
#
loop_
_entity.id
_entity.type
_entity.pdbx_description
1 polymer ?
#
loop_
_entity_poly.entity_id
_entity_poly.type
_entity_poly.pdbx_seq_one_letter_code
_entity_poly.pdbx_strand_id
1 'polypeptide(L)'
;MTPLHPRRIGFVSTRLAGTDGVSLEAAKWETVLARLGHTCFWLAGELDRPAARSRLVPEAFYKHPEIDAINSLVYAASWEVTAAADAEHPLIRRRHFYSPYVRPPHVTRRMEELKAGLKEAIYDYLRDFDLDLLVVENAFAIPLNLPLGLALAEVVAETGIPVLAHHHDFAWERQRFAANSVADIIAAAFPPPLPSVRHVVINSAQAYQLASRTGLVSRVIPNVMDFDLPPRPLDDWARGARADLGVEPDEALVLQPTRIIQRKGIEHAIELTRRLGIPAALVISHASGDEGDEYEQRVREYAQLLGVHVRFEAQQVDAARGLTPDGQRRYVLADIYPHADLVTYGSSIEGFGNAFLEAIYHRRPIVVNRYSTYELDIKPLGFQVVEFDGYIRAATVEAARRLIEEPALAAAWAETNYDLGRRHFSFVVLERRLDALLHECFGED
;
A
#
# COMPACT_ATOMS: atom_id res chain seq x y z
N MET A 1 9.99 3.52 29.96
CA MET A 1 8.55 3.42 30.25
C MET A 1 8.28 2.07 30.90
N THR A 2 7.34 1.98 31.83
CA THR A 2 6.94 0.69 32.41
C THR A 2 6.29 -0.15 31.30
N PRO A 3 6.58 -1.46 31.17
CA PRO A 3 5.91 -2.29 30.18
C PRO A 3 4.39 -2.26 30.39
N LEU A 4 3.64 -2.06 29.31
CA LEU A 4 2.19 -2.14 29.35
C LEU A 4 1.72 -3.57 29.64
N HIS A 5 0.60 -3.70 30.34
CA HIS A 5 -0.05 -4.99 30.45
C HIS A 5 -0.44 -5.55 29.07
N PRO A 6 -0.35 -6.89 28.85
CA PRO A 6 -0.80 -7.49 27.60
C PRO A 6 -2.22 -7.04 27.22
N ARG A 7 -2.39 -6.59 26.00
CA ARG A 7 -3.66 -6.10 25.45
C ARG A 7 -4.16 -6.99 24.31
N ARG A 8 -5.45 -7.00 24.11
CA ARG A 8 -6.16 -7.70 23.05
C ARG A 8 -6.53 -6.67 21.97
N ILE A 9 -5.86 -6.72 20.83
CA ILE A 9 -5.89 -5.68 19.80
C ILE A 9 -6.61 -6.22 18.56
N GLY A 10 -7.68 -5.56 18.14
CA GLY A 10 -8.46 -5.94 16.97
C GLY A 10 -8.08 -5.13 15.74
N PHE A 11 -7.59 -5.79 14.68
CA PHE A 11 -7.42 -5.15 13.38
C PHE A 11 -8.72 -5.17 12.59
N VAL A 12 -9.08 -4.05 11.97
CA VAL A 12 -10.27 -3.93 11.13
C VAL A 12 -9.90 -3.28 9.79
N SER A 13 -10.29 -3.92 8.69
CA SER A 13 -10.11 -3.40 7.33
C SER A 13 -11.19 -3.94 6.39
N THR A 14 -11.21 -3.46 5.16
CA THR A 14 -12.01 -4.08 4.10
C THR A 14 -11.41 -5.40 3.62
N ARG A 15 -10.06 -5.50 3.67
CA ARG A 15 -9.28 -6.71 3.33
C ARG A 15 -8.02 -6.77 4.18
N LEU A 16 -7.69 -7.97 4.69
CA LEU A 16 -6.44 -8.31 5.35
C LEU A 16 -5.96 -9.67 4.82
N ALA A 17 -5.69 -9.71 3.53
CA ALA A 17 -5.28 -10.90 2.79
C ALA A 17 -4.39 -10.55 1.60
N GLY A 18 -3.54 -11.50 1.21
CA GLY A 18 -2.67 -11.36 0.05
C GLY A 18 -1.47 -10.44 0.27
N THR A 19 -0.95 -9.88 -0.82
CA THR A 19 0.32 -9.13 -0.87
C THR A 19 0.13 -7.63 -1.17
N ASP A 20 -1.07 -7.07 -0.95
CA ASP A 20 -1.23 -5.62 -1.07
C ASP A 20 -0.53 -4.86 0.07
N GLY A 21 -0.19 -3.60 -0.19
CA GLY A 21 0.63 -2.81 0.73
C GLY A 21 0.03 -2.63 2.13
N VAL A 22 -1.31 -2.56 2.26
CA VAL A 22 -2.01 -2.41 3.54
C VAL A 22 -1.92 -3.71 4.34
N SER A 23 -2.25 -4.85 3.69
CA SER A 23 -2.20 -6.18 4.32
C SER A 23 -0.80 -6.56 4.79
N LEU A 24 0.23 -6.20 4.00
CA LEU A 24 1.64 -6.42 4.35
C LEU A 24 2.07 -5.53 5.52
N GLU A 25 1.68 -4.27 5.55
CA GLU A 25 2.06 -3.37 6.64
C GLU A 25 1.34 -3.72 7.94
N ALA A 26 0.05 -4.08 7.88
CA ALA A 26 -0.70 -4.60 9.02
C ALA A 26 -0.05 -5.86 9.64
N ALA A 27 0.51 -6.76 8.82
CA ALA A 27 1.24 -7.93 9.30
C ALA A 27 2.54 -7.56 10.03
N LYS A 28 3.21 -6.47 9.62
CA LYS A 28 4.40 -5.96 10.34
C LYS A 28 4.00 -5.36 11.69
N TRP A 29 2.91 -4.60 11.74
CA TRP A 29 2.35 -4.08 12.99
C TRP A 29 1.97 -5.22 13.95
N GLU A 30 1.27 -6.25 13.45
CA GLU A 30 0.96 -7.45 14.24
C GLU A 30 2.23 -8.07 14.82
N THR A 31 3.25 -8.28 13.99
CA THR A 31 4.52 -8.88 14.43
C THR A 31 5.16 -8.09 15.56
N VAL A 32 5.17 -6.77 15.44
CA VAL A 32 5.76 -5.89 16.47
C VAL A 32 4.91 -5.84 17.73
N LEU A 33 3.59 -5.77 17.61
CA LEU A 33 2.67 -5.81 18.74
C LEU A 33 2.76 -7.14 19.51
N ALA A 34 2.95 -8.25 18.78
CA ALA A 34 3.19 -9.56 19.40
C ALA A 34 4.54 -9.61 20.15
N ARG A 35 5.60 -8.98 19.62
CA ARG A 35 6.89 -8.81 20.33
C ARG A 35 6.74 -8.00 21.62
N LEU A 36 5.83 -7.03 21.65
CA LEU A 36 5.47 -6.26 22.85
C LEU A 36 4.58 -7.03 23.84
N GLY A 37 4.18 -8.27 23.51
CA GLY A 37 3.36 -9.12 24.38
C GLY A 37 1.86 -8.99 24.19
N HIS A 38 1.39 -8.25 23.16
CA HIS A 38 -0.03 -8.12 22.86
C HIS A 38 -0.56 -9.25 21.99
N THR A 39 -1.87 -9.49 22.02
CA THR A 39 -2.53 -10.50 21.19
C THR A 39 -3.38 -9.82 20.14
N CYS A 40 -3.17 -10.16 18.85
CA CYS A 40 -3.88 -9.56 17.73
C CYS A 40 -4.99 -10.47 17.20
N PHE A 41 -6.09 -9.82 16.77
CA PHE A 41 -7.29 -10.40 16.17
C PHE A 41 -7.64 -9.65 14.89
N TRP A 42 -8.48 -10.22 14.01
CA TRP A 42 -8.78 -9.62 12.70
C TRP A 42 -10.26 -9.67 12.34
N LEU A 43 -10.79 -8.56 11.82
CA LEU A 43 -12.07 -8.48 11.16
C LEU A 43 -11.89 -7.86 9.77
N ALA A 44 -12.31 -8.55 8.73
CA ALA A 44 -12.36 -8.00 7.37
C ALA A 44 -13.34 -8.77 6.48
N GLY A 45 -13.58 -8.23 5.28
CA GLY A 45 -14.39 -8.87 4.25
C GLY A 45 -13.65 -9.95 3.47
N GLU A 46 -12.31 -9.93 3.49
CA GLU A 46 -11.44 -10.96 2.96
C GLU A 46 -10.24 -11.13 3.92
N LEU A 47 -9.96 -12.38 4.32
CA LEU A 47 -8.98 -12.71 5.34
C LEU A 47 -8.16 -13.95 4.97
N ASP A 48 -6.84 -13.90 5.20
CA ASP A 48 -5.92 -15.03 5.16
C ASP A 48 -5.23 -15.27 6.52
N ARG A 49 -5.86 -14.84 7.60
CA ARG A 49 -5.35 -14.92 8.98
C ARG A 49 -5.91 -16.14 9.72
N PRO A 50 -5.30 -16.56 10.87
CA PRO A 50 -5.77 -17.72 11.62
C PRO A 50 -7.24 -17.63 12.03
N ALA A 51 -8.06 -18.59 11.62
CA ALA A 51 -9.52 -18.58 11.83
C ALA A 51 -9.92 -18.42 13.31
N ALA A 52 -9.16 -19.00 14.25
CA ALA A 52 -9.44 -18.91 15.69
C ALA A 52 -9.34 -17.48 16.27
N ARG A 53 -8.71 -16.56 15.55
CA ARG A 53 -8.54 -15.15 15.93
C ARG A 53 -9.14 -14.19 14.90
N SER A 54 -9.98 -14.69 13.98
CA SER A 54 -10.52 -13.96 12.85
C SER A 54 -12.03 -13.99 12.82
N ARG A 55 -12.63 -12.87 12.40
CA ARG A 55 -14.04 -12.76 12.06
C ARG A 55 -14.15 -12.30 10.61
N LEU A 56 -14.54 -13.22 9.73
CA LEU A 56 -14.84 -12.91 8.33
C LEU A 56 -16.26 -12.31 8.24
N VAL A 57 -16.37 -11.11 7.69
CA VAL A 57 -17.61 -10.39 7.46
C VAL A 57 -17.67 -10.00 5.98
N PRO A 58 -18.29 -10.81 5.10
CA PRO A 58 -18.23 -10.59 3.65
C PRO A 58 -18.67 -9.19 3.22
N GLU A 59 -19.65 -8.59 3.88
CA GLU A 59 -20.16 -7.25 3.60
C GLU A 59 -19.13 -6.13 3.93
N ALA A 60 -18.08 -6.44 4.68
CA ALA A 60 -16.96 -5.52 4.90
C ALA A 60 -16.03 -5.42 3.67
N PHE A 61 -16.07 -6.38 2.72
CA PHE A 61 -15.24 -6.37 1.54
C PHE A 61 -15.63 -5.26 0.56
N TYR A 62 -14.66 -4.51 0.08
CA TYR A 62 -14.92 -3.41 -0.83
C TYR A 62 -15.39 -3.82 -2.24
N LYS A 63 -15.17 -5.10 -2.63
CA LYS A 63 -15.70 -5.72 -3.86
C LYS A 63 -16.95 -6.57 -3.59
N HIS A 64 -17.54 -6.51 -2.40
CA HIS A 64 -18.84 -7.16 -2.17
C HIS A 64 -19.86 -6.59 -3.16
N PRO A 65 -20.70 -7.41 -3.83
CA PRO A 65 -21.59 -6.96 -4.90
C PRO A 65 -22.45 -5.76 -4.53
N GLU A 66 -22.97 -5.71 -3.30
CA GLU A 66 -23.78 -4.60 -2.83
C GLU A 66 -22.98 -3.32 -2.56
N ILE A 67 -21.76 -3.46 -2.08
CA ILE A 67 -20.85 -2.32 -1.88
C ILE A 67 -20.43 -1.75 -3.22
N ASP A 68 -20.11 -2.61 -4.19
CA ASP A 68 -19.74 -2.19 -5.54
C ASP A 68 -20.92 -1.50 -6.25
N ALA A 69 -22.15 -2.03 -6.10
CA ALA A 69 -23.35 -1.38 -6.60
C ALA A 69 -23.58 0.01 -5.97
N ILE A 70 -23.38 0.18 -4.65
CA ILE A 70 -23.46 1.48 -4.00
C ILE A 70 -22.38 2.41 -4.54
N ASN A 71 -21.13 1.95 -4.61
CA ASN A 71 -19.99 2.76 -5.07
C ASN A 71 -20.18 3.25 -6.51
N SER A 72 -20.74 2.43 -7.39
CA SER A 72 -21.04 2.80 -8.77
C SER A 72 -22.11 3.89 -8.89
N LEU A 73 -23.00 4.00 -7.90
CA LEU A 73 -24.06 5.01 -7.86
C LEU A 73 -23.65 6.32 -7.19
N VAL A 74 -22.66 6.26 -6.27
CA VAL A 74 -22.27 7.44 -5.47
C VAL A 74 -20.99 8.11 -5.93
N TYR A 75 -20.12 7.39 -6.64
CA TYR A 75 -18.90 7.93 -7.25
C TYR A 75 -19.11 8.01 -8.76
N ALA A 76 -19.44 9.18 -9.26
CA ALA A 76 -19.80 9.39 -10.66
C ALA A 76 -18.58 9.21 -11.58
N ALA A 77 -18.31 7.97 -11.94
CA ALA A 77 -17.30 7.64 -12.94
C ALA A 77 -17.82 7.84 -14.38
N SER A 78 -19.13 7.76 -14.63
CA SER A 78 -19.69 7.92 -15.96
C SER A 78 -21.06 8.61 -15.94
N TRP A 79 -21.30 9.38 -16.99
CA TRP A 79 -22.57 10.02 -17.29
C TRP A 79 -23.75 9.04 -17.43
N GLU A 80 -23.49 7.80 -17.82
CA GLU A 80 -24.49 6.75 -18.03
C GLU A 80 -25.11 6.26 -16.71
N VAL A 81 -24.33 6.18 -15.62
CA VAL A 81 -24.82 5.76 -14.29
C VAL A 81 -25.80 6.78 -13.71
N THR A 82 -25.56 8.06 -13.95
CA THR A 82 -26.46 9.14 -13.50
C THR A 82 -27.79 9.13 -14.24
N ALA A 83 -27.79 8.78 -15.54
CA ALA A 83 -29.01 8.72 -16.33
C ALA A 83 -29.98 7.60 -15.87
N ALA A 84 -29.46 6.46 -15.41
CA ALA A 84 -30.27 5.36 -14.88
C ALA A 84 -30.86 5.71 -13.49
N ALA A 85 -30.12 6.37 -12.61
CA ALA A 85 -30.60 6.83 -11.30
C ALA A 85 -31.66 7.94 -11.42
N ASP A 86 -31.55 8.81 -12.41
CA ASP A 86 -32.50 9.88 -12.69
C ASP A 86 -33.89 9.35 -13.13
N ALA A 87 -33.96 8.12 -13.66
CA ALA A 87 -35.21 7.56 -14.16
C ALA A 87 -36.23 7.26 -13.06
N GLU A 88 -35.78 7.02 -11.83
CA GLU A 88 -36.66 6.60 -10.72
C GLU A 88 -37.13 7.76 -9.81
N HIS A 89 -36.51 8.97 -9.89
CA HIS A 89 -36.86 10.07 -9.01
C HIS A 89 -37.26 11.35 -9.76
N PRO A 90 -38.57 11.76 -9.72
CA PRO A 90 -39.08 12.89 -10.52
C PRO A 90 -38.42 14.25 -10.26
N LEU A 91 -37.86 14.44 -9.06
CA LEU A 91 -37.19 15.69 -8.69
C LEU A 91 -35.77 15.81 -9.26
N ILE A 92 -35.11 14.67 -9.55
CA ILE A 92 -33.74 14.64 -10.11
C ILE A 92 -33.76 15.05 -11.58
N ARG A 93 -34.80 14.66 -12.34
CA ARG A 93 -34.95 15.00 -13.77
C ARG A 93 -34.88 16.50 -14.11
N ARG A 94 -35.11 17.38 -13.13
CA ARG A 94 -35.08 18.84 -13.33
C ARG A 94 -33.70 19.44 -13.05
N ARG A 95 -32.68 18.66 -12.63
CA ARG A 95 -31.39 19.15 -12.15
C ARG A 95 -30.21 18.40 -12.73
N HIS A 96 -30.20 18.10 -14.02
CA HIS A 96 -29.16 17.32 -14.70
C HIS A 96 -27.71 17.76 -14.40
N PHE A 97 -27.49 19.08 -14.21
CA PHE A 97 -26.16 19.61 -13.91
C PHE A 97 -25.60 19.14 -12.56
N TYR A 98 -26.46 18.80 -11.58
CA TYR A 98 -26.07 18.36 -10.23
C TYR A 98 -26.23 16.85 -10.02
N SER A 99 -26.58 16.10 -11.03
CA SER A 99 -26.86 14.65 -10.88
C SER A 99 -25.70 13.86 -10.28
N PRO A 100 -24.41 14.12 -10.58
CA PRO A 100 -23.28 13.44 -9.93
C PRO A 100 -23.18 13.68 -8.42
N TYR A 101 -23.84 14.72 -7.91
CA TYR A 101 -23.81 15.13 -6.50
C TYR A 101 -25.12 14.85 -5.75
N VAL A 102 -26.03 14.11 -6.37
CA VAL A 102 -27.35 13.78 -5.78
C VAL A 102 -27.42 12.27 -5.51
N ARG A 103 -27.58 11.92 -4.25
CA ARG A 103 -27.75 10.55 -3.81
C ARG A 103 -29.22 10.14 -3.81
N PRO A 104 -29.63 9.08 -4.55
CA PRO A 104 -30.98 8.58 -4.52
C PRO A 104 -31.37 8.06 -3.12
N PRO A 105 -32.62 8.27 -2.64
CA PRO A 105 -33.04 7.86 -1.30
C PRO A 105 -32.91 6.36 -1.03
N HIS A 106 -33.08 5.51 -2.05
CA HIS A 106 -32.94 4.06 -1.90
C HIS A 106 -31.48 3.65 -1.61
N VAL A 107 -30.50 4.39 -2.17
CA VAL A 107 -29.09 4.16 -1.87
C VAL A 107 -28.80 4.47 -0.41
N THR A 108 -29.32 5.57 0.13
CA THR A 108 -29.21 5.92 1.55
C THR A 108 -29.80 4.80 2.42
N ARG A 109 -31.02 4.33 2.13
CA ARG A 109 -31.62 3.22 2.89
C ARG A 109 -30.76 1.97 2.85
N ARG A 110 -30.25 1.60 1.69
CA ARG A 110 -29.41 0.40 1.56
C ARG A 110 -28.11 0.52 2.34
N MET A 111 -27.48 1.68 2.33
CA MET A 111 -26.29 1.95 3.17
C MET A 111 -26.61 1.82 4.66
N GLU A 112 -27.76 2.32 5.12
CA GLU A 112 -28.17 2.20 6.52
C GLU A 112 -28.45 0.75 6.93
N GLU A 113 -29.07 -0.06 6.05
CA GLU A 113 -29.30 -1.50 6.29
C GLU A 113 -27.98 -2.26 6.44
N LEU A 114 -27.03 -2.05 5.52
CA LEU A 114 -25.70 -2.67 5.58
C LEU A 114 -24.91 -2.18 6.79
N LYS A 115 -24.98 -0.89 7.09
CA LYS A 115 -24.36 -0.31 8.30
C LYS A 115 -24.85 -1.00 9.57
N ALA A 116 -26.14 -1.25 9.70
CA ALA A 116 -26.72 -1.91 10.87
C ALA A 116 -26.15 -3.32 11.07
N GLY A 117 -26.08 -4.12 10.02
CA GLY A 117 -25.50 -5.47 10.09
C GLY A 117 -23.99 -5.46 10.40
N LEU A 118 -23.25 -4.54 9.78
CA LEU A 118 -21.81 -4.36 10.05
C LEU A 118 -21.56 -3.89 11.49
N LYS A 119 -22.42 -3.01 12.01
CA LYS A 119 -22.33 -2.53 13.39
C LYS A 119 -22.51 -3.68 14.39
N GLU A 120 -23.50 -4.54 14.20
CA GLU A 120 -23.68 -5.75 15.02
C GLU A 120 -22.45 -6.67 14.96
N ALA A 121 -21.93 -6.92 13.75
CA ALA A 121 -20.74 -7.76 13.57
C ALA A 121 -19.50 -7.19 14.29
N ILE A 122 -19.35 -5.85 14.32
CA ILE A 122 -18.26 -5.18 15.07
C ILE A 122 -18.49 -5.31 16.58
N TYR A 123 -19.70 -5.13 17.08
CA TYR A 123 -20.00 -5.35 18.51
C TYR A 123 -19.72 -6.80 18.93
N ASP A 124 -20.11 -7.77 18.12
CA ASP A 124 -19.79 -9.16 18.35
C ASP A 124 -18.28 -9.40 18.36
N TYR A 125 -17.53 -8.75 17.45
CA TYR A 125 -16.09 -8.85 17.40
C TYR A 125 -15.43 -8.30 18.66
N LEU A 126 -15.87 -7.14 19.14
CA LEU A 126 -15.38 -6.56 20.40
C LEU A 126 -15.62 -7.48 21.58
N ARG A 127 -16.83 -8.03 21.69
CA ARG A 127 -17.27 -8.88 22.80
C ARG A 127 -16.60 -10.25 22.78
N ASP A 128 -16.64 -10.94 21.62
CA ASP A 128 -16.20 -12.34 21.54
C ASP A 128 -14.68 -12.47 21.72
N PHE A 129 -13.95 -11.45 21.34
CA PHE A 129 -12.50 -11.40 21.52
C PHE A 129 -12.06 -10.52 22.71
N ASP A 130 -12.98 -9.92 23.46
CA ASP A 130 -12.68 -9.07 24.62
C ASP A 130 -11.58 -8.04 24.29
N LEU A 131 -11.86 -7.20 23.29
CA LEU A 131 -10.85 -6.30 22.70
C LEU A 131 -10.67 -5.02 23.52
N ASP A 132 -9.43 -4.65 23.77
CA ASP A 132 -9.04 -3.41 24.46
C ASP A 132 -8.89 -2.22 23.52
N LEU A 133 -8.50 -2.46 22.25
CA LEU A 133 -8.14 -1.44 21.26
C LEU A 133 -8.41 -1.93 19.85
N LEU A 134 -8.78 -1.03 18.96
CA LEU A 134 -8.85 -1.30 17.52
C LEU A 134 -7.70 -0.63 16.76
N VAL A 135 -7.13 -1.35 15.80
CA VAL A 135 -6.31 -0.80 14.72
C VAL A 135 -7.16 -0.82 13.45
N VAL A 136 -7.53 0.36 12.96
CA VAL A 136 -8.36 0.49 11.74
C VAL A 136 -7.47 0.80 10.56
N GLU A 137 -7.26 -0.22 9.73
CA GLU A 137 -6.39 -0.15 8.57
C GLU A 137 -7.14 0.42 7.37
N ASN A 138 -6.90 1.66 7.06
CA ASN A 138 -7.39 2.41 5.90
C ASN A 138 -8.93 2.57 5.80
N ALA A 139 -9.71 1.88 6.63
CA ALA A 139 -11.18 1.91 6.57
C ALA A 139 -11.78 3.24 7.05
N PHE A 140 -11.01 4.08 7.74
CA PHE A 140 -11.33 5.47 8.07
C PHE A 140 -10.67 6.50 7.14
N ALA A 141 -9.96 6.08 6.11
CA ALA A 141 -9.24 6.99 5.23
C ALA A 141 -9.81 7.03 3.80
N ILE A 142 -10.08 5.84 3.25
CA ILE A 142 -10.60 5.71 1.89
C ILE A 142 -12.03 5.15 1.95
N PRO A 143 -13.02 5.86 1.38
CA PRO A 143 -14.41 5.46 1.40
C PRO A 143 -14.72 4.35 0.37
N LEU A 144 -13.97 3.24 0.46
CA LEU A 144 -14.17 2.04 -0.36
C LEU A 144 -15.41 1.25 0.06
N ASN A 145 -15.74 1.33 1.37
CA ASN A 145 -16.93 0.74 1.96
C ASN A 145 -17.54 1.76 2.93
N LEU A 146 -18.46 2.57 2.42
CA LEU A 146 -19.12 3.62 3.19
C LEU A 146 -19.88 3.09 4.41
N PRO A 147 -20.70 2.00 4.29
CA PRO A 147 -21.37 1.40 5.44
C PRO A 147 -20.40 0.96 6.55
N LEU A 148 -19.23 0.39 6.21
CA LEU A 148 -18.23 -0.03 7.21
C LEU A 148 -17.64 1.16 7.95
N GLY A 149 -17.25 2.22 7.23
CA GLY A 149 -16.72 3.43 7.87
C GLY A 149 -17.71 4.07 8.83
N LEU A 150 -19.00 4.16 8.43
CA LEU A 150 -20.07 4.66 9.28
C LEU A 150 -20.31 3.76 10.50
N ALA A 151 -20.39 2.44 10.32
CA ALA A 151 -20.59 1.48 11.41
C ALA A 151 -19.46 1.57 12.44
N LEU A 152 -18.22 1.61 11.98
CA LEU A 152 -17.04 1.78 12.84
C LEU A 152 -17.08 3.10 13.60
N ALA A 153 -17.39 4.22 12.93
CA ALA A 153 -17.47 5.52 13.59
C ALA A 153 -18.54 5.56 14.68
N GLU A 154 -19.72 4.96 14.43
CA GLU A 154 -20.79 4.86 15.43
C GLU A 154 -20.40 3.96 16.60
N VAL A 155 -19.85 2.75 16.35
CA VAL A 155 -19.40 1.86 17.44
C VAL A 155 -18.33 2.52 18.31
N VAL A 156 -17.35 3.18 17.68
CA VAL A 156 -16.31 3.90 18.43
C VAL A 156 -16.88 5.05 19.26
N ALA A 157 -17.84 5.80 18.70
CA ALA A 157 -18.52 6.87 19.43
C ALA A 157 -19.37 6.36 20.60
N GLU A 158 -20.02 5.21 20.46
CA GLU A 158 -20.90 4.60 21.48
C GLU A 158 -20.12 3.89 22.58
N THR A 159 -18.97 3.30 22.27
CA THR A 159 -18.17 2.51 23.23
C THR A 159 -17.04 3.30 23.85
N GLY A 160 -16.53 4.32 23.16
CA GLY A 160 -15.32 5.03 23.56
C GLY A 160 -14.04 4.18 23.45
N ILE A 161 -14.09 3.03 22.79
CA ILE A 161 -12.93 2.16 22.62
C ILE A 161 -11.77 2.94 21.97
N PRO A 162 -10.54 2.82 22.49
CA PRO A 162 -9.38 3.42 21.84
C PRO A 162 -9.15 2.86 20.42
N VAL A 163 -8.79 3.74 19.48
CA VAL A 163 -8.53 3.38 18.10
C VAL A 163 -7.22 3.98 17.62
N LEU A 164 -6.38 3.17 17.00
CA LEU A 164 -5.30 3.62 16.13
C LEU A 164 -5.81 3.54 14.68
N ALA A 165 -6.13 4.68 14.10
CA ALA A 165 -6.58 4.76 12.70
C ALA A 165 -5.34 4.92 11.80
N HIS A 166 -4.91 3.82 11.18
CA HIS A 166 -3.72 3.77 10.32
C HIS A 166 -4.10 4.05 8.87
N HIS A 167 -3.66 5.20 8.38
CA HIS A 167 -4.00 5.73 7.08
C HIS A 167 -2.83 5.58 6.11
N HIS A 168 -3.04 4.84 5.03
CA HIS A 168 -2.05 4.67 3.96
C HIS A 168 -2.26 5.68 2.82
N ASP A 169 -3.51 6.09 2.59
CA ASP A 169 -3.92 7.17 1.68
C ASP A 169 -5.31 7.69 2.07
N PHE A 170 -5.68 8.86 1.56
CA PHE A 170 -6.95 9.49 1.87
C PHE A 170 -7.85 9.64 0.63
N ALA A 171 -9.14 9.85 0.86
CA ALA A 171 -10.13 10.05 -0.21
C ALA A 171 -9.72 11.16 -1.19
N TRP A 172 -9.17 12.26 -0.71
CA TRP A 172 -8.74 13.40 -1.54
C TRP A 172 -7.48 13.14 -2.37
N GLU A 173 -6.74 12.07 -2.11
CA GLU A 173 -5.59 11.64 -2.90
C GLU A 173 -6.01 10.76 -4.11
N ARG A 174 -7.30 10.41 -4.20
CA ARG A 174 -7.83 9.50 -5.22
C ARG A 174 -8.87 10.18 -6.08
N GLN A 175 -8.55 10.40 -7.36
CA GLN A 175 -9.42 11.09 -8.32
C GLN A 175 -10.83 10.49 -8.40
N ARG A 176 -10.98 9.17 -8.25
CA ARG A 176 -12.28 8.47 -8.31
C ARG A 176 -13.29 8.92 -7.24
N PHE A 177 -12.84 9.51 -6.13
CA PHE A 177 -13.72 10.03 -5.07
C PHE A 177 -13.96 11.53 -5.17
N ALA A 178 -13.35 12.23 -6.13
CA ALA A 178 -13.46 13.69 -6.26
C ALA A 178 -14.88 14.15 -6.60
N ALA A 179 -15.57 13.42 -7.49
CA ALA A 179 -16.97 13.66 -7.79
C ALA A 179 -17.83 12.57 -7.11
N ASN A 180 -18.63 12.96 -6.14
CA ASN A 180 -19.42 12.04 -5.35
C ASN A 180 -20.72 12.67 -4.83
N SER A 181 -21.69 11.84 -4.46
CA SER A 181 -22.97 12.23 -3.84
C SER A 181 -23.02 11.94 -2.33
N VAL A 182 -21.85 11.67 -1.69
CA VAL A 182 -21.71 11.22 -0.30
C VAL A 182 -20.74 12.08 0.51
N ALA A 183 -20.58 13.36 0.14
CA ALA A 183 -19.68 14.28 0.82
C ALA A 183 -19.99 14.43 2.31
N ASP A 184 -21.26 14.35 2.69
CA ASP A 184 -21.75 14.34 4.07
C ASP A 184 -21.19 13.14 4.86
N ILE A 185 -21.22 11.96 4.26
CA ILE A 185 -20.72 10.71 4.87
C ILE A 185 -19.18 10.74 4.94
N ILE A 186 -18.52 11.18 3.88
CA ILE A 186 -17.06 11.30 3.85
C ILE A 186 -16.60 12.27 4.95
N ALA A 187 -17.26 13.40 5.12
CA ALA A 187 -16.93 14.34 6.17
C ALA A 187 -17.13 13.80 7.60
N ALA A 188 -18.08 12.87 7.78
CA ALA A 188 -18.41 12.31 9.09
C ALA A 188 -17.48 11.16 9.52
N ALA A 189 -17.02 10.32 8.57
CA ALA A 189 -16.39 9.05 8.88
C ALA A 189 -15.02 8.82 8.20
N PHE A 190 -14.53 9.71 7.32
CA PHE A 190 -13.32 9.47 6.53
C PHE A 190 -12.36 10.69 6.50
N PRO A 191 -11.63 10.92 7.64
CA PRO A 191 -11.63 10.24 8.93
C PRO A 191 -12.58 10.86 9.97
N PRO A 192 -13.08 10.08 10.95
CA PRO A 192 -13.99 10.58 11.96
C PRO A 192 -13.25 11.41 13.04
N PRO A 193 -13.81 12.59 13.45
CA PRO A 193 -13.20 13.44 14.45
C PRO A 193 -13.58 13.00 15.89
N LEU A 194 -13.27 11.77 16.25
CA LEU A 194 -13.63 11.20 17.55
C LEU A 194 -12.47 11.27 18.56
N PRO A 195 -12.73 11.61 19.83
CA PRO A 195 -11.68 11.81 20.83
C PRO A 195 -10.86 10.55 21.16
N SER A 196 -11.46 9.35 21.04
CA SER A 196 -10.80 8.07 21.26
C SER A 196 -9.98 7.59 20.07
N VAL A 197 -10.00 8.31 18.93
CA VAL A 197 -9.24 7.95 17.72
C VAL A 197 -7.90 8.69 17.68
N ARG A 198 -6.82 7.93 17.59
CA ARG A 198 -5.48 8.44 17.28
C ARG A 198 -5.19 8.18 15.80
N HIS A 199 -5.06 9.25 15.02
CA HIS A 199 -4.75 9.14 13.61
C HIS A 199 -3.25 8.92 13.40
N VAL A 200 -2.92 7.91 12.61
CA VAL A 200 -1.57 7.57 12.20
C VAL A 200 -1.49 7.64 10.68
N VAL A 201 -0.49 8.31 10.15
CA VAL A 201 -0.22 8.45 8.73
C VAL A 201 1.18 7.96 8.41
N ILE A 202 1.42 7.56 7.16
CA ILE A 202 2.69 6.94 6.76
C ILE A 202 3.75 7.96 6.26
N ASN A 203 3.36 9.22 6.07
CA ASN A 203 4.29 10.28 5.63
C ASN A 203 3.90 11.66 6.15
N SER A 204 4.84 12.61 6.10
CA SER A 204 4.64 13.98 6.60
C SER A 204 3.68 14.81 5.76
N ALA A 205 3.61 14.56 4.44
CA ALA A 205 2.69 15.25 3.55
C ALA A 205 1.23 14.94 3.92
N GLN A 206 0.94 13.68 4.24
CA GLN A 206 -0.39 13.26 4.72
C GLN A 206 -0.73 13.88 6.07
N ALA A 207 0.24 13.97 7.00
CA ALA A 207 0.03 14.65 8.28
C ALA A 207 -0.38 16.12 8.09
N TYR A 208 0.33 16.81 7.20
CA TYR A 208 0.02 18.20 6.84
C TYR A 208 -1.36 18.33 6.18
N GLN A 209 -1.67 17.46 5.21
CA GLN A 209 -2.97 17.49 4.51
C GLN A 209 -4.13 17.17 5.45
N LEU A 210 -3.98 16.18 6.33
CA LEU A 210 -5.00 15.84 7.31
C LEU A 210 -5.29 17.04 8.22
N ALA A 211 -4.25 17.63 8.81
CA ALA A 211 -4.41 18.81 9.68
C ALA A 211 -5.04 20.00 8.94
N SER A 212 -4.58 20.29 7.72
CA SER A 212 -5.07 21.44 6.94
C SER A 212 -6.51 21.30 6.47
N ARG A 213 -6.96 20.07 6.17
CA ARG A 213 -8.30 19.79 5.64
C ARG A 213 -9.35 19.57 6.71
N THR A 214 -8.96 18.96 7.83
CA THR A 214 -9.90 18.47 8.85
C THR A 214 -9.68 19.05 10.24
N GLY A 215 -8.53 19.68 10.48
CA GLY A 215 -8.11 20.10 11.82
C GLY A 215 -7.61 18.96 12.72
N LEU A 216 -7.60 17.72 12.23
CA LEU A 216 -7.15 16.55 12.99
C LEU A 216 -5.63 16.46 13.01
N VAL A 217 -5.06 16.15 14.16
CA VAL A 217 -3.63 15.88 14.31
C VAL A 217 -3.35 14.39 14.11
N SER A 218 -2.15 14.07 13.63
CA SER A 218 -1.73 12.69 13.46
C SER A 218 -0.29 12.46 13.92
N ARG A 219 0.05 11.18 14.16
CA ARG A 219 1.43 10.72 14.31
C ARG A 219 1.91 10.17 12.98
N VAL A 220 3.15 10.48 12.60
CA VAL A 220 3.77 9.89 11.41
C VAL A 220 4.49 8.60 11.81
N ILE A 221 4.01 7.47 11.30
CA ILE A 221 4.70 6.17 11.41
C ILE A 221 4.93 5.68 9.97
N PRO A 222 6.16 5.78 9.46
CA PRO A 222 6.46 5.32 8.10
C PRO A 222 6.39 3.80 8.00
N ASN A 223 6.23 3.31 6.78
CA ASN A 223 6.38 1.89 6.49
C ASN A 223 7.77 1.41 6.89
N VAL A 224 7.86 0.16 7.32
CA VAL A 224 9.07 -0.43 7.89
C VAL A 224 9.47 -1.74 7.19
N MET A 225 10.71 -2.17 7.46
CA MET A 225 11.23 -3.49 7.09
C MET A 225 11.98 -4.07 8.30
N ASP A 226 12.02 -5.40 8.41
CA ASP A 226 12.75 -6.07 9.50
C ASP A 226 14.26 -6.09 9.23
N PHE A 227 14.90 -4.91 9.37
CA PHE A 227 16.35 -4.74 9.20
C PHE A 227 17.18 -5.44 10.30
N ASP A 228 16.55 -5.95 11.34
CA ASP A 228 17.26 -6.69 12.40
C ASP A 228 17.55 -8.14 11.96
N LEU A 229 16.79 -8.64 11.00
CA LEU A 229 17.04 -9.91 10.33
C LEU A 229 17.68 -9.63 8.97
N PRO A 230 18.90 -10.13 8.70
CA PRO A 230 19.50 -9.95 7.38
C PRO A 230 18.69 -10.70 6.30
N PRO A 231 18.74 -10.27 5.03
CA PRO A 231 18.15 -11.01 3.93
C PRO A 231 18.63 -12.46 3.92
N ARG A 232 17.73 -13.38 3.55
CA ARG A 232 18.08 -14.80 3.46
C ARG A 232 19.22 -15.01 2.47
N PRO A 233 20.23 -15.86 2.80
CA PRO A 233 21.24 -16.25 1.83
C PRO A 233 20.61 -16.93 0.61
N LEU A 234 21.25 -16.79 -0.55
CA LEU A 234 20.85 -17.51 -1.75
C LEU A 234 20.97 -19.01 -1.53
N ASP A 235 19.85 -19.71 -1.55
CA ASP A 235 19.78 -21.18 -1.60
C ASP A 235 19.78 -21.70 -3.04
N ASP A 236 19.74 -23.02 -3.23
CA ASP A 236 19.77 -23.63 -4.58
C ASP A 236 18.55 -23.26 -5.43
N TRP A 237 17.41 -22.96 -4.79
CA TRP A 237 16.23 -22.49 -5.49
C TRP A 237 16.45 -21.09 -6.04
N ALA A 238 16.83 -20.15 -5.20
CA ALA A 238 17.04 -18.76 -5.57
C ALA A 238 18.22 -18.56 -6.54
N ARG A 239 19.28 -19.38 -6.47
CA ARG A 239 20.43 -19.31 -7.39
C ARG A 239 20.03 -19.48 -8.86
N GLY A 240 18.96 -20.22 -9.14
CA GLY A 240 18.47 -20.43 -10.51
C GLY A 240 17.70 -19.25 -11.07
N ALA A 241 17.27 -18.28 -10.26
CA ALA A 241 16.32 -17.25 -10.67
C ALA A 241 16.78 -16.44 -11.88
N ARG A 242 18.05 -16.00 -11.91
CA ARG A 242 18.60 -15.21 -13.04
C ARG A 242 18.47 -15.95 -14.39
N ALA A 243 18.85 -17.20 -14.43
CA ALA A 243 18.79 -18.01 -15.66
C ALA A 243 17.34 -18.34 -16.05
N ASP A 244 16.51 -18.71 -15.08
CA ASP A 244 15.10 -19.04 -15.32
C ASP A 244 14.29 -17.81 -15.79
N LEU A 245 14.68 -16.60 -15.38
CA LEU A 245 14.13 -15.33 -15.88
C LEU A 245 14.73 -14.94 -17.24
N GLY A 246 15.59 -15.77 -17.84
CA GLY A 246 16.16 -15.56 -19.17
C GLY A 246 17.11 -14.36 -19.26
N VAL A 247 17.83 -14.04 -18.18
CA VAL A 247 18.87 -13.01 -18.15
C VAL A 247 20.21 -13.68 -18.37
N GLU A 248 20.89 -13.31 -19.48
CA GLU A 248 22.18 -13.89 -19.83
C GLU A 248 23.28 -13.55 -18.83
N PRO A 249 24.34 -14.36 -18.71
CA PRO A 249 25.40 -14.13 -17.73
C PRO A 249 26.15 -12.79 -17.87
N ASP A 250 26.23 -12.25 -19.08
CA ASP A 250 26.88 -10.98 -19.43
C ASP A 250 25.94 -9.77 -19.46
N GLU A 251 24.63 -9.97 -19.28
CA GLU A 251 23.66 -8.88 -19.17
C GLU A 251 23.57 -8.36 -17.75
N ALA A 252 23.49 -7.07 -17.53
CA ALA A 252 23.10 -6.48 -16.26
C ALA A 252 21.61 -6.71 -16.02
N LEU A 253 21.21 -7.23 -14.84
CA LEU A 253 19.82 -7.36 -14.43
C LEU A 253 19.33 -6.04 -13.84
N VAL A 254 18.50 -5.32 -14.59
CA VAL A 254 17.75 -4.16 -14.12
C VAL A 254 16.40 -4.62 -13.63
N LEU A 255 16.10 -4.45 -12.33
CA LEU A 255 14.85 -4.92 -11.73
C LEU A 255 13.87 -3.76 -11.55
N GLN A 256 12.64 -3.92 -12.07
CA GLN A 256 11.48 -3.06 -11.78
C GLN A 256 10.50 -3.84 -10.90
N PRO A 257 10.58 -3.76 -9.56
CA PRO A 257 9.82 -4.61 -8.64
C PRO A 257 8.44 -4.04 -8.32
N THR A 258 7.67 -3.63 -9.33
CA THR A 258 6.36 -3.01 -9.14
C THR A 258 5.34 -3.52 -10.15
N ARG A 259 4.04 -3.32 -9.87
CA ARG A 259 2.96 -3.58 -10.82
C ARG A 259 3.09 -2.69 -12.06
N ILE A 260 2.60 -3.19 -13.19
CA ILE A 260 2.57 -2.46 -14.46
C ILE A 260 1.37 -1.51 -14.46
N ILE A 261 1.52 -0.37 -13.82
CA ILE A 261 0.50 0.69 -13.77
C ILE A 261 1.13 2.06 -14.01
N GLN A 262 0.37 2.98 -14.62
CA GLN A 262 0.92 4.22 -15.16
C GLN A 262 1.74 5.04 -14.15
N ARG A 263 1.28 5.17 -12.90
CA ARG A 263 1.99 5.93 -11.88
C ARG A 263 3.36 5.35 -11.47
N LYS A 264 3.65 4.10 -11.87
CA LYS A 264 4.96 3.45 -11.60
C LYS A 264 6.04 3.84 -12.61
N GLY A 265 5.68 4.50 -13.72
CA GLY A 265 6.62 5.11 -14.66
C GLY A 265 7.61 4.10 -15.26
N ILE A 266 7.10 2.95 -15.72
CA ILE A 266 7.93 1.85 -16.27
C ILE A 266 8.67 2.30 -17.52
N GLU A 267 8.14 3.27 -18.25
CA GLU A 267 8.78 3.90 -19.38
C GLU A 267 10.19 4.42 -19.04
N HIS A 268 10.36 4.96 -17.83
CA HIS A 268 11.67 5.44 -17.37
C HIS A 268 12.67 4.30 -17.18
N ALA A 269 12.20 3.13 -16.69
CA ALA A 269 13.05 1.94 -16.58
C ALA A 269 13.50 1.44 -17.95
N ILE A 270 12.60 1.41 -18.94
CA ILE A 270 12.89 1.02 -20.30
C ILE A 270 13.88 2.01 -20.94
N GLU A 271 13.63 3.33 -20.84
CA GLU A 271 14.51 4.36 -21.36
C GLU A 271 15.90 4.28 -20.71
N LEU A 272 15.98 4.14 -19.40
CA LEU A 272 17.24 3.99 -18.69
C LEU A 272 18.01 2.78 -19.19
N THR A 273 17.38 1.60 -19.22
CA THR A 273 18.00 0.34 -19.68
C THR A 273 18.55 0.48 -21.08
N ARG A 274 17.79 1.08 -22.02
CA ARG A 274 18.26 1.37 -23.38
C ARG A 274 19.50 2.25 -23.42
N ARG A 275 19.53 3.28 -22.57
CA ARG A 275 20.58 4.31 -22.58
C ARG A 275 21.83 3.91 -21.78
N LEU A 276 21.77 2.86 -20.96
CA LEU A 276 22.98 2.33 -20.28
C LEU A 276 24.09 2.01 -21.27
N GLY A 277 23.76 1.55 -22.50
CA GLY A 277 24.76 1.25 -23.54
C GLY A 277 25.66 0.06 -23.23
N ILE A 278 25.24 -0.80 -22.31
CA ILE A 278 25.84 -2.09 -21.96
C ILE A 278 24.77 -3.18 -22.17
N PRO A 279 25.16 -4.47 -22.32
CA PRO A 279 24.20 -5.56 -22.29
C PRO A 279 23.40 -5.51 -20.99
N ALA A 280 22.06 -5.43 -21.10
CA ALA A 280 21.18 -5.33 -19.93
C ALA A 280 19.77 -5.85 -20.27
N ALA A 281 19.18 -6.59 -19.34
CA ALA A 281 17.81 -7.03 -19.38
C ALA A 281 17.00 -6.33 -18.29
N LEU A 282 15.81 -5.81 -18.65
CA LEU A 282 14.84 -5.26 -17.68
C LEU A 282 13.86 -6.35 -17.26
N VAL A 283 13.85 -6.68 -15.98
CA VAL A 283 12.91 -7.64 -15.40
C VAL A 283 11.79 -6.89 -14.65
N ILE A 284 10.55 -7.11 -15.06
CA ILE A 284 9.35 -6.56 -14.43
C ILE A 284 8.62 -7.70 -13.71
N SER A 285 8.54 -7.61 -12.41
CA SER A 285 8.15 -8.74 -11.54
C SER A 285 6.64 -8.94 -11.35
N HIS A 286 5.80 -7.94 -11.65
CA HIS A 286 4.37 -8.00 -11.36
C HIS A 286 3.53 -7.62 -12.59
N ALA A 287 2.33 -8.20 -12.69
CA ALA A 287 1.32 -7.84 -13.70
C ALA A 287 0.69 -6.46 -13.43
N SER A 288 -0.14 -6.01 -14.37
CA SER A 288 -0.97 -4.79 -14.25
C SER A 288 -1.99 -4.85 -13.12
N GLY A 289 -2.48 -6.04 -12.75
CA GLY A 289 -3.47 -6.25 -11.71
C GLY A 289 -4.85 -5.75 -12.10
N ASP A 290 -5.54 -5.06 -11.17
CA ASP A 290 -6.94 -4.63 -11.35
C ASP A 290 -7.12 -3.35 -12.22
N GLU A 291 -6.03 -2.73 -12.72
CA GLU A 291 -6.09 -1.44 -13.43
C GLU A 291 -6.16 -1.58 -14.98
N GLY A 292 -6.36 -2.81 -15.47
CA GLY A 292 -6.51 -3.13 -16.90
C GLY A 292 -5.18 -3.27 -17.65
N ASP A 293 -5.25 -3.74 -18.91
CA ASP A 293 -4.07 -4.15 -19.68
C ASP A 293 -3.57 -3.09 -20.67
N GLU A 294 -4.30 -1.97 -20.82
CA GLU A 294 -3.95 -0.93 -21.82
C GLU A 294 -2.57 -0.31 -21.57
N TYR A 295 -2.22 -0.08 -20.32
CA TYR A 295 -0.91 0.47 -19.97
C TYR A 295 0.19 -0.58 -20.18
N GLU A 296 -0.05 -1.84 -19.84
CA GLU A 296 0.91 -2.92 -20.11
C GLU A 296 1.19 -3.08 -21.60
N GLN A 297 0.16 -3.01 -22.42
CA GLN A 297 0.33 -3.08 -23.89
C GLN A 297 1.22 -1.92 -24.37
N ARG A 298 0.96 -0.69 -23.94
CA ARG A 298 1.80 0.48 -24.29
C ARG A 298 3.25 0.31 -23.85
N VAL A 299 3.48 -0.24 -22.65
CA VAL A 299 4.82 -0.52 -22.11
C VAL A 299 5.54 -1.55 -22.98
N ARG A 300 4.85 -2.61 -23.42
CA ARG A 300 5.40 -3.63 -24.34
C ARG A 300 5.77 -3.05 -25.70
N GLU A 301 4.88 -2.25 -26.29
CA GLU A 301 5.11 -1.56 -27.57
C GLU A 301 6.30 -0.59 -27.46
N TYR A 302 6.40 0.16 -26.36
CA TYR A 302 7.50 1.08 -26.12
C TYR A 302 8.85 0.36 -25.97
N ALA A 303 8.87 -0.76 -25.24
CA ALA A 303 10.06 -1.59 -25.11
C ALA A 303 10.53 -2.14 -26.48
N GLN A 304 9.58 -2.60 -27.29
CA GLN A 304 9.87 -3.09 -28.65
C GLN A 304 10.39 -1.97 -29.56
N LEU A 305 9.78 -0.78 -29.52
CA LEU A 305 10.21 0.38 -30.30
C LEU A 305 11.66 0.78 -29.98
N LEU A 306 12.04 0.72 -28.69
CA LEU A 306 13.39 1.05 -28.25
C LEU A 306 14.39 -0.10 -28.36
N GLY A 307 13.93 -1.31 -28.73
CA GLY A 307 14.78 -2.51 -28.81
C GLY A 307 15.37 -2.90 -27.45
N VAL A 308 14.61 -2.76 -26.37
CA VAL A 308 15.02 -3.16 -25.02
C VAL A 308 14.58 -4.59 -24.73
N HIS A 309 15.50 -5.40 -24.22
CA HIS A 309 15.21 -6.74 -23.73
C HIS A 309 14.44 -6.63 -22.39
N VAL A 310 13.10 -6.77 -22.46
CA VAL A 310 12.21 -6.72 -21.28
C VAL A 310 11.63 -8.09 -21.02
N ARG A 311 11.74 -8.54 -19.77
CA ARG A 311 11.11 -9.76 -19.24
C ARG A 311 9.92 -9.39 -18.37
N PHE A 312 8.73 -9.85 -18.74
CA PHE A 312 7.47 -9.65 -18.01
C PHE A 312 7.15 -10.93 -17.24
N GLU A 313 7.63 -11.02 -16.01
CA GLU A 313 7.74 -12.30 -15.28
C GLU A 313 6.65 -12.49 -14.21
N ALA A 314 5.49 -11.89 -14.42
CA ALA A 314 4.35 -12.01 -13.49
C ALA A 314 3.87 -13.45 -13.23
N GLN A 315 4.19 -14.41 -14.13
CA GLN A 315 3.84 -15.82 -13.94
C GLN A 315 4.88 -16.59 -13.12
N GLN A 316 6.13 -16.11 -13.12
CA GLN A 316 7.23 -16.73 -12.38
C GLN A 316 7.51 -16.05 -11.04
N VAL A 317 6.80 -14.96 -10.72
CA VAL A 317 6.94 -14.23 -9.45
C VAL A 317 5.61 -14.22 -8.71
N ASP A 318 5.60 -14.74 -7.48
CA ASP A 318 4.39 -14.85 -6.66
C ASP A 318 4.70 -14.56 -5.18
N ALA A 319 3.67 -14.57 -4.35
CA ALA A 319 3.76 -14.44 -2.89
C ALA A 319 4.51 -15.60 -2.23
N ALA A 320 4.49 -16.78 -2.82
CA ALA A 320 5.14 -17.99 -2.33
C ALA A 320 5.89 -18.73 -3.44
N ARG A 321 6.99 -19.38 -3.06
CA ARG A 321 7.70 -20.31 -3.95
C ARG A 321 6.81 -21.49 -4.33
N GLY A 322 6.97 -21.99 -5.55
CA GLY A 322 6.22 -23.12 -6.06
C GLY A 322 6.62 -23.49 -7.48
N LEU A 323 5.74 -24.21 -8.17
CA LEU A 323 5.88 -24.50 -9.59
C LEU A 323 4.71 -23.90 -10.35
N THR A 324 4.96 -23.41 -11.54
CA THR A 324 3.93 -23.03 -12.51
C THR A 324 3.22 -24.29 -13.06
N PRO A 325 2.07 -24.19 -13.70
CA PRO A 325 1.37 -25.34 -14.28
C PRO A 325 2.20 -26.14 -15.30
N ASP A 326 3.16 -25.54 -15.95
CA ASP A 326 4.11 -26.15 -16.90
C ASP A 326 5.41 -26.63 -16.24
N GLY A 327 5.48 -26.60 -14.88
CA GLY A 327 6.58 -27.17 -14.10
C GLY A 327 7.81 -26.29 -13.94
N GLN A 328 7.75 -25.00 -14.33
CA GLN A 328 8.83 -24.04 -14.10
C GLN A 328 8.84 -23.58 -12.66
N ARG A 329 10.01 -23.14 -12.16
CA ARG A 329 10.11 -22.59 -10.81
C ARG A 329 9.41 -21.25 -10.71
N ARG A 330 8.67 -21.06 -9.61
CA ARG A 330 8.05 -19.80 -9.23
C ARG A 330 8.80 -19.23 -8.03
N TYR A 331 9.19 -17.98 -8.14
CA TYR A 331 10.03 -17.27 -7.18
C TYR A 331 9.23 -16.28 -6.35
N VAL A 332 9.71 -15.99 -5.15
CA VAL A 332 9.31 -14.78 -4.43
C VAL A 332 10.24 -13.63 -4.79
N LEU A 333 9.80 -12.40 -4.62
CA LEU A 333 10.61 -11.23 -4.98
C LEU A 333 11.96 -11.19 -4.23
N ALA A 334 11.99 -11.71 -2.99
CA ALA A 334 13.20 -11.87 -2.20
C ALA A 334 14.26 -12.80 -2.82
N ASP A 335 13.86 -13.70 -3.73
CA ASP A 335 14.79 -14.55 -4.47
C ASP A 335 15.44 -13.81 -5.65
N ILE A 336 14.79 -12.77 -6.15
CA ILE A 336 15.21 -12.02 -7.35
C ILE A 336 16.11 -10.83 -6.99
N TYR A 337 15.79 -10.10 -5.93
CA TYR A 337 16.58 -8.95 -5.51
C TYR A 337 18.10 -9.22 -5.43
N PRO A 338 18.57 -10.36 -4.89
CA PRO A 338 20.01 -10.63 -4.81
C PRO A 338 20.73 -10.71 -6.16
N HIS A 339 19.99 -10.93 -7.26
CA HIS A 339 20.51 -10.97 -8.64
C HIS A 339 20.47 -9.63 -9.35
N ALA A 340 19.75 -8.63 -8.81
CA ALA A 340 19.65 -7.32 -9.43
C ALA A 340 20.97 -6.55 -9.32
N ASP A 341 21.47 -6.10 -10.48
CA ASP A 341 22.61 -5.20 -10.55
C ASP A 341 22.17 -3.75 -10.32
N LEU A 342 20.90 -3.43 -10.64
CA LEU A 342 20.29 -2.13 -10.43
C LEU A 342 18.78 -2.30 -10.22
N VAL A 343 18.19 -1.56 -9.28
CA VAL A 343 16.74 -1.47 -9.11
C VAL A 343 16.25 -0.13 -9.66
N THR A 344 15.13 -0.15 -10.38
CA THR A 344 14.49 1.07 -10.86
C THR A 344 13.18 1.32 -10.11
N TYR A 345 12.98 2.57 -9.70
CA TYR A 345 11.79 3.02 -9.00
C TYR A 345 11.30 4.34 -9.60
N GLY A 346 10.65 4.22 -10.77
CA GLY A 346 10.19 5.34 -11.58
C GLY A 346 8.89 6.01 -11.13
N SER A 347 8.34 5.60 -9.99
CA SER A 347 7.04 6.06 -9.51
C SER A 347 6.94 7.57 -9.38
N SER A 348 5.86 8.14 -9.89
CA SER A 348 5.55 9.58 -9.75
C SER A 348 4.78 9.90 -8.47
N ILE A 349 4.00 8.93 -7.95
CA ILE A 349 3.18 9.08 -6.75
C ILE A 349 3.26 7.78 -5.93
N GLU A 350 3.62 7.93 -4.66
CA GLU A 350 3.64 6.83 -3.68
C GLU A 350 3.21 7.34 -2.31
N GLY A 351 2.50 6.48 -1.57
CA GLY A 351 2.22 6.73 -0.15
C GLY A 351 3.51 6.72 0.67
N PHE A 352 4.33 5.68 0.50
CA PHE A 352 5.67 5.63 1.11
C PHE A 352 6.73 5.13 0.12
N GLY A 353 6.64 3.89 -0.36
CA GLY A 353 7.60 3.29 -1.28
C GLY A 353 8.18 1.99 -0.75
N ASN A 354 7.35 0.94 -0.60
CA ASN A 354 7.81 -0.36 -0.10
C ASN A 354 8.94 -0.94 -0.95
N ALA A 355 8.86 -0.83 -2.29
CA ALA A 355 9.92 -1.31 -3.17
C ALA A 355 11.27 -0.55 -2.99
N PHE A 356 11.23 0.71 -2.52
CA PHE A 356 12.43 1.41 -2.09
C PHE A 356 13.05 0.73 -0.86
N LEU A 357 12.24 0.47 0.19
CA LEU A 357 12.74 -0.22 1.39
C LEU A 357 13.24 -1.61 1.09
N GLU A 358 12.58 -2.35 0.20
CA GLU A 358 12.99 -3.70 -0.22
C GLU A 358 14.35 -3.67 -0.93
N ALA A 359 14.58 -2.71 -1.85
CA ALA A 359 15.86 -2.54 -2.52
C ALA A 359 16.98 -2.25 -1.50
N ILE A 360 16.72 -1.34 -0.54
CA ILE A 360 17.65 -1.02 0.54
C ILE A 360 17.93 -2.25 1.42
N TYR A 361 16.89 -2.97 1.82
CA TYR A 361 17.00 -4.19 2.63
C TYR A 361 17.85 -5.26 1.94
N HIS A 362 17.68 -5.45 0.64
CA HIS A 362 18.44 -6.40 -0.16
C HIS A 362 19.81 -5.87 -0.61
N ARG A 363 20.21 -4.69 -0.14
CA ARG A 363 21.49 -4.03 -0.48
C ARG A 363 21.69 -3.89 -1.98
N ARG A 364 20.65 -3.40 -2.68
CA ARG A 364 20.73 -3.15 -4.12
C ARG A 364 20.82 -1.66 -4.40
N PRO A 365 21.69 -1.25 -5.36
CA PRO A 365 21.68 0.13 -5.84
C PRO A 365 20.33 0.43 -6.52
N ILE A 366 19.85 1.65 -6.32
CA ILE A 366 18.51 2.04 -6.79
C ILE A 366 18.54 3.39 -7.52
N VAL A 367 17.76 3.47 -8.60
CA VAL A 367 17.44 4.72 -9.32
C VAL A 367 16.02 5.12 -8.97
N VAL A 368 15.82 6.31 -8.44
CA VAL A 368 14.56 6.79 -7.88
C VAL A 368 14.07 8.02 -8.63
N ASN A 369 12.81 8.03 -9.06
CA ASN A 369 12.13 9.27 -9.44
C ASN A 369 11.77 10.05 -8.17
N ARG A 370 11.90 11.37 -8.21
CA ARG A 370 11.64 12.27 -7.06
C ARG A 370 10.15 12.46 -6.84
N TYR A 371 9.51 11.51 -6.16
CA TYR A 371 8.12 11.68 -5.70
C TYR A 371 8.06 12.39 -4.34
N SER A 372 6.89 12.93 -3.99
CA SER A 372 6.73 13.83 -2.82
C SER A 372 7.23 13.25 -1.50
N THR A 373 6.87 12.00 -1.17
CA THR A 373 7.30 11.36 0.08
C THR A 373 8.81 11.11 0.09
N TYR A 374 9.40 10.75 -1.05
CA TYR A 374 10.86 10.63 -1.16
C TYR A 374 11.55 11.97 -0.85
N GLU A 375 11.11 13.05 -1.48
CA GLU A 375 11.68 14.40 -1.29
C GLU A 375 11.56 14.89 0.15
N LEU A 376 10.42 14.67 0.79
CA LEU A 376 10.12 15.24 2.11
C LEU A 376 10.63 14.37 3.27
N ASP A 377 10.53 13.04 3.16
CA ASP A 377 10.71 12.14 4.30
C ASP A 377 11.91 11.20 4.16
N ILE A 378 12.35 10.88 2.94
CA ILE A 378 13.41 9.89 2.70
C ILE A 378 14.74 10.57 2.35
N LYS A 379 14.74 11.44 1.35
CA LYS A 379 15.95 12.14 0.87
C LYS A 379 16.72 12.91 1.96
N PRO A 380 16.04 13.63 2.91
CA PRO A 380 16.75 14.36 3.97
C PRO A 380 17.54 13.45 4.92
N LEU A 381 17.27 12.14 4.92
CA LEU A 381 17.98 11.16 5.74
C LEU A 381 19.35 10.78 5.16
N GLY A 382 19.64 11.15 3.91
CA GLY A 382 20.96 11.01 3.30
C GLY A 382 21.20 9.68 2.56
N PHE A 383 20.15 8.98 2.13
CA PHE A 383 20.29 7.77 1.31
C PHE A 383 21.08 8.04 0.03
N GLN A 384 21.99 7.12 -0.29
CA GLN A 384 22.81 7.16 -1.49
C GLN A 384 22.06 6.48 -2.64
N VAL A 385 21.50 7.26 -3.55
CA VAL A 385 20.69 6.77 -4.68
C VAL A 385 20.99 7.59 -5.94
N VAL A 386 20.68 7.04 -7.11
CA VAL A 386 20.64 7.81 -8.34
C VAL A 386 19.26 8.43 -8.48
N GLU A 387 19.18 9.75 -8.50
CA GLU A 387 17.92 10.49 -8.59
C GLU A 387 17.63 10.94 -10.03
N PHE A 388 16.34 11.00 -10.37
CA PHE A 388 15.86 11.78 -11.52
C PHE A 388 14.52 12.45 -11.17
N ASP A 389 14.12 13.43 -11.96
CA ASP A 389 12.89 14.18 -11.77
C ASP A 389 12.12 14.23 -13.09
N GLY A 390 11.23 13.26 -13.27
CA GLY A 390 10.38 13.09 -14.44
C GLY A 390 11.12 12.74 -15.75
N TYR A 391 12.43 12.96 -15.85
CA TYR A 391 13.21 12.72 -17.08
C TYR A 391 14.54 12.05 -16.77
N ILE A 392 14.89 11.02 -17.55
CA ILE A 392 16.19 10.37 -17.50
C ILE A 392 17.21 11.27 -18.22
N ARG A 393 18.10 11.92 -17.46
CA ARG A 393 19.17 12.78 -18.01
C ARG A 393 20.45 11.96 -18.29
N ALA A 394 21.37 12.51 -19.05
CA ALA A 394 22.67 11.87 -19.33
C ALA A 394 23.43 11.57 -18.04
N ALA A 395 23.44 12.50 -17.08
CA ALA A 395 24.05 12.30 -15.76
C ALA A 395 23.41 11.16 -14.95
N THR A 396 22.07 10.97 -15.05
CA THR A 396 21.36 9.84 -14.43
C THR A 396 21.84 8.51 -15.03
N VAL A 397 21.97 8.46 -16.35
CA VAL A 397 22.46 7.26 -17.07
C VAL A 397 23.89 6.92 -16.68
N GLU A 398 24.77 7.94 -16.66
CA GLU A 398 26.18 7.78 -16.29
C GLU A 398 26.33 7.29 -14.85
N ALA A 399 25.59 7.89 -13.90
CA ALA A 399 25.61 7.48 -12.50
C ALA A 399 25.06 6.05 -12.31
N ALA A 400 24.00 5.68 -13.02
CA ALA A 400 23.44 4.34 -12.96
C ALA A 400 24.40 3.29 -13.55
N ARG A 401 25.02 3.60 -14.72
CA ARG A 401 26.03 2.73 -15.34
C ARG A 401 27.23 2.53 -14.40
N ARG A 402 27.70 3.61 -13.79
CA ARG A 402 28.83 3.56 -12.86
C ARG A 402 28.57 2.62 -11.69
N LEU A 403 27.35 2.57 -11.14
CA LEU A 403 26.98 1.63 -10.07
C LEU A 403 27.00 0.17 -10.53
N ILE A 404 26.74 -0.09 -11.81
CA ILE A 404 26.83 -1.45 -12.39
C ILE A 404 28.30 -1.82 -12.63
N GLU A 405 29.11 -0.89 -13.15
CA GLU A 405 30.51 -1.14 -13.54
C GLU A 405 31.49 -1.08 -12.37
N GLU A 406 31.13 -0.40 -11.25
CA GLU A 406 31.96 -0.28 -10.04
C GLU A 406 31.31 -0.99 -8.84
N PRO A 407 31.41 -2.33 -8.71
CA PRO A 407 30.75 -3.09 -7.62
C PRO A 407 31.15 -2.62 -6.21
N ALA A 408 32.38 -2.12 -6.03
CA ALA A 408 32.86 -1.58 -4.75
C ALA A 408 32.09 -0.30 -4.35
N LEU A 409 31.79 0.57 -5.31
CA LEU A 409 30.97 1.77 -5.08
C LEU A 409 29.54 1.39 -4.74
N ALA A 410 28.97 0.48 -5.52
CA ALA A 410 27.61 -0.02 -5.27
C ALA A 410 27.48 -0.67 -3.88
N ALA A 411 28.44 -1.46 -3.47
CA ALA A 411 28.48 -2.08 -2.14
C ALA A 411 28.59 -1.03 -1.02
N ALA A 412 29.44 -0.02 -1.17
CA ALA A 412 29.59 1.06 -0.19
C ALA A 412 28.28 1.86 -0.01
N TRP A 413 27.59 2.18 -1.12
CA TRP A 413 26.28 2.83 -1.07
C TRP A 413 25.22 1.94 -0.41
N ALA A 414 25.22 0.66 -0.76
CA ALA A 414 24.26 -0.31 -0.23
C ALA A 414 24.40 -0.49 1.28
N GLU A 415 25.60 -0.58 1.83
CA GLU A 415 25.82 -0.66 3.28
C GLU A 415 25.39 0.62 4.00
N THR A 416 25.75 1.79 3.46
CA THR A 416 25.30 3.08 4.00
C THR A 416 23.77 3.14 4.05
N ASN A 417 23.11 2.75 2.98
CA ASN A 417 21.66 2.74 2.87
C ASN A 417 21.02 1.74 3.83
N TYR A 418 21.59 0.54 3.96
CA TYR A 418 21.10 -0.46 4.91
C TYR A 418 21.15 0.05 6.35
N ASP A 419 22.23 0.71 6.75
CA ASP A 419 22.36 1.30 8.09
C ASP A 419 21.36 2.44 8.31
N LEU A 420 21.10 3.28 7.30
CA LEU A 420 20.06 4.30 7.35
C LEU A 420 18.66 3.67 7.45
N GLY A 421 18.39 2.63 6.63
CA GLY A 421 17.14 1.86 6.68
C GLY A 421 16.90 1.29 8.07
N ARG A 422 17.90 0.63 8.66
CA ARG A 422 17.84 0.09 10.02
C ARG A 422 17.59 1.17 11.07
N ARG A 423 18.22 2.33 10.93
CA ARG A 423 18.09 3.45 11.89
C ARG A 423 16.69 4.10 11.84
N HIS A 424 16.10 4.22 10.66
CA HIS A 424 14.91 5.05 10.46
C HIS A 424 13.63 4.24 10.17
N PHE A 425 13.76 3.04 9.61
CA PHE A 425 12.64 2.26 9.06
C PHE A 425 12.64 0.79 9.53
N SER A 426 13.27 0.49 10.69
CA SER A 426 13.29 -0.86 11.24
C SER A 426 12.07 -1.17 12.12
N PHE A 427 11.88 -2.46 12.43
CA PHE A 427 10.87 -2.90 13.40
C PHE A 427 11.13 -2.32 14.80
N VAL A 428 12.38 -2.09 15.21
CA VAL A 428 12.70 -1.41 16.48
C VAL A 428 12.17 0.02 16.50
N VAL A 429 12.17 0.72 15.35
CA VAL A 429 11.59 2.06 15.24
C VAL A 429 10.07 1.99 15.36
N LEU A 430 9.44 1.02 14.70
CA LEU A 430 7.99 0.79 14.79
C LEU A 430 7.60 0.42 16.23
N GLU A 431 8.32 -0.47 16.88
CA GLU A 431 8.11 -0.90 18.26
C GLU A 431 8.04 0.30 19.22
N ARG A 432 9.05 1.16 19.18
CA ARG A 432 9.09 2.37 20.03
C ARG A 432 7.92 3.31 19.77
N ARG A 433 7.49 3.45 18.51
CA ARG A 433 6.37 4.33 18.14
C ARG A 433 5.03 3.74 18.54
N LEU A 434 4.84 2.43 18.38
CA LEU A 434 3.61 1.74 18.81
C LEU A 434 3.49 1.71 20.34
N ASP A 435 4.58 1.41 21.05
CA ASP A 435 4.62 1.46 22.51
C ASP A 435 4.21 2.85 23.03
N ALA A 436 4.76 3.92 22.47
CA ALA A 436 4.39 5.28 22.82
C ALA A 436 2.90 5.59 22.56
N LEU A 437 2.36 5.14 21.40
CA LEU A 437 0.95 5.33 21.09
C LEU A 437 0.02 4.55 22.01
N LEU A 438 0.40 3.33 22.38
CA LEU A 438 -0.38 2.53 23.34
C LEU A 438 -0.41 3.18 24.72
N HIS A 439 0.71 3.75 25.19
CA HIS A 439 0.72 4.55 26.43
C HIS A 439 -0.17 5.79 26.32
N GLU A 440 -0.19 6.48 25.17
CA GLU A 440 -1.12 7.61 24.95
C GLU A 440 -2.60 7.16 24.97
N CYS A 441 -2.91 5.92 24.59
CA CYS A 441 -4.28 5.39 24.58
C CYS A 441 -4.74 4.96 25.97
N PHE A 442 -3.86 4.35 26.76
CA PHE A 442 -4.25 3.74 28.02
C PHE A 442 -3.93 4.60 29.25
N GLY A 443 -3.13 5.66 29.10
CA GLY A 443 -2.86 6.62 30.17
C GLY A 443 -2.19 5.98 31.38
N GLU A 444 -1.42 4.92 31.19
CA GLU A 444 -0.70 4.26 32.31
C GLU A 444 0.59 5.05 32.57
N ASP A 445 0.70 5.58 33.76
CA ASP A 445 1.84 6.34 34.32
C ASP A 445 3.06 5.43 34.61
#